data_5754cc04723fffc5b8a1d342a3ea7935
#
_entry.id   5754cc04723fffc5b8a1d342a3ea7935
#
_cell.length_a   1.000
_cell.length_b   1.000
_cell.length_c   1.000
_cell.angle_alpha   90.00
_cell.angle_beta   90.00
_cell.angle_gamma   90.00
#
_symmetry.space_group_name_H-M   'P 1'
#
loop_
_entity.id
_entity.type
_entity.pdbx_description
1 polymer ?
#
loop_
_entity_poly.entity_id
_entity_poly.type
_entity_poly.pdbx_seq_one_letter_code
_entity_poly.pdbx_strand_id
1 'polypeptide(L)'
;MFDSERLVAEGWAEIGKRRGYDINEEFLKTVRGRSTAEIKAAFQEKFGEDVPFDEMNAEKRVRTYDYIRKYGIPVKKGLKELLAYLYAHNIPAAVATSSSREWTEGNLSSTGIAGYFRLSVYGEMVSRGKPAPDIFLLAAEKLGEKPENCLVLEDSLQGNEAAINGGFVGIMVPDLTPPTEYLKQNLFAVCSSLSDVITLFETGRLYCENTAR
;
A
#
# COMPACT_ATOMS: atom_id res chain seq x y z
N MET A 1 2.30 -2.08 3.32
CA MET A 1 3.49 -2.87 3.75
C MET A 1 4.76 -2.04 3.76
N PHE A 2 5.14 -1.43 2.65
CA PHE A 2 6.37 -0.64 2.52
C PHE A 2 6.10 0.85 2.73
N ASP A 3 7.04 1.55 3.36
CA ASP A 3 6.98 3.00 3.61
C ASP A 3 7.61 3.78 2.43
N SER A 4 7.16 3.47 1.20
CA SER A 4 7.68 4.05 -0.02
C SER A 4 7.18 5.48 -0.26
N GLU A 5 5.98 5.81 0.17
CA GLU A 5 5.38 7.13 -0.01
C GLU A 5 6.20 8.22 0.70
N ARG A 6 6.72 7.93 1.90
CA ARG A 6 7.60 8.84 2.62
C ARG A 6 8.88 9.11 1.83
N LEU A 7 9.51 8.08 1.27
CA LEU A 7 10.72 8.24 0.44
C LEU A 7 10.46 9.07 -0.81
N VAL A 8 9.29 8.88 -1.43
CA VAL A 8 8.86 9.66 -2.60
C VAL A 8 8.65 11.13 -2.22
N ALA A 9 7.98 11.39 -1.09
CA ALA A 9 7.74 12.76 -0.60
C ALA A 9 9.06 13.48 -0.28
N GLU A 10 9.99 12.81 0.45
CA GLU A 10 11.32 13.33 0.73
C GLU A 10 12.12 13.62 -0.56
N GLY A 11 12.00 12.73 -1.56
CA GLY A 11 12.62 12.92 -2.87
C GLY A 11 12.12 14.17 -3.59
N TRP A 12 10.81 14.37 -3.62
CA TRP A 12 10.22 15.56 -4.22
C TRP A 12 10.63 16.86 -3.50
N ALA A 13 10.60 16.87 -2.16
CA ALA A 13 10.98 18.03 -1.36
C ALA A 13 12.47 18.41 -1.59
N GLU A 14 13.37 17.42 -1.63
CA GLU A 14 14.79 17.65 -1.87
C GLU A 14 15.06 18.20 -3.27
N ILE A 15 14.44 17.61 -4.31
CA ILE A 15 14.61 18.06 -5.69
C ILE A 15 14.01 19.45 -5.87
N GLY A 16 12.84 19.72 -5.30
CA GLY A 16 12.21 21.02 -5.31
C GLY A 16 13.15 22.09 -4.73
N LYS A 17 13.68 21.84 -3.53
CA LYS A 17 14.63 22.75 -2.87
C LYS A 17 15.86 23.03 -3.75
N ARG A 18 16.43 22.01 -4.37
CA ARG A 18 17.62 22.14 -5.23
C ARG A 18 17.36 22.90 -6.52
N ARG A 19 16.15 22.74 -7.09
CA ARG A 19 15.75 23.39 -8.35
C ARG A 19 14.94 24.68 -8.16
N GLY A 20 14.73 25.14 -6.92
CA GLY A 20 14.05 26.41 -6.61
C GLY A 20 12.51 26.32 -6.67
N TYR A 21 11.92 25.12 -6.57
CA TYR A 21 10.48 24.91 -6.49
C TYR A 21 10.06 24.59 -5.06
N ASP A 22 9.03 25.26 -4.54
CA ASP A 22 8.46 24.95 -3.22
C ASP A 22 7.50 23.75 -3.30
N ILE A 23 8.09 22.55 -3.34
CA ILE A 23 7.37 21.27 -3.29
C ILE A 23 7.23 20.87 -1.83
N ASN A 24 6.27 21.47 -1.16
CA ASN A 24 5.99 21.22 0.26
C ASN A 24 4.95 20.10 0.46
N GLU A 25 4.78 19.69 1.73
CA GLU A 25 3.86 18.61 2.11
C GLU A 25 2.39 18.92 1.76
N GLU A 26 1.98 20.19 1.83
CA GLU A 26 0.64 20.62 1.47
C GLU A 26 0.36 20.35 -0.01
N PHE A 27 1.29 20.70 -0.87
CA PHE A 27 1.18 20.38 -2.30
C PHE A 27 1.24 18.88 -2.57
N LEU A 28 2.15 18.14 -1.92
CA LEU A 28 2.27 16.70 -2.11
C LEU A 28 0.99 15.95 -1.72
N LYS A 29 0.26 16.42 -0.72
CA LYS A 29 -1.06 15.85 -0.37
C LYS A 29 -2.06 15.91 -1.52
N THR A 30 -2.01 16.95 -2.36
CA THR A 30 -2.93 17.12 -3.48
C THR A 30 -2.68 16.17 -4.64
N VAL A 31 -1.46 15.64 -4.76
CA VAL A 31 -1.04 14.78 -5.90
C VAL A 31 -0.87 13.30 -5.53
N ARG A 32 -0.97 12.95 -4.26
CA ARG A 32 -0.87 11.55 -3.81
C ARG A 32 -1.94 10.68 -4.43
N GLY A 33 -1.54 9.46 -4.82
CA GLY A 33 -2.45 8.49 -5.41
C GLY A 33 -2.92 8.80 -6.83
N ARG A 34 -2.47 9.91 -7.42
CA ARG A 34 -2.77 10.28 -8.80
C ARG A 34 -1.82 9.61 -9.78
N SER A 35 -2.25 9.50 -11.03
CA SER A 35 -1.39 9.06 -12.13
C SER A 35 -0.26 10.06 -12.40
N THR A 36 0.83 9.61 -13.03
CA THR A 36 1.95 10.48 -13.40
C THR A 36 1.51 11.66 -14.26
N ALA A 37 0.53 11.47 -15.16
CA ALA A 37 -0.01 12.53 -16.00
C ALA A 37 -0.74 13.60 -15.18
N GLU A 38 -1.56 13.20 -14.20
CA GLU A 38 -2.28 14.13 -13.31
C GLU A 38 -1.32 14.86 -12.37
N ILE A 39 -0.25 14.18 -11.90
CA ILE A 39 0.80 14.84 -11.11
C ILE A 39 1.50 15.89 -11.95
N LYS A 40 1.86 15.59 -13.22
CA LYS A 40 2.46 16.54 -14.15
C LYS A 40 1.59 17.77 -14.34
N ALA A 41 0.30 17.58 -14.59
CA ALA A 41 -0.66 18.68 -14.73
C ALA A 41 -0.72 19.57 -13.48
N ALA A 42 -0.74 18.98 -12.28
CA ALA A 42 -0.73 19.72 -11.02
C ALA A 42 0.60 20.50 -10.81
N PHE A 43 1.73 19.96 -11.25
CA PHE A 43 3.01 20.68 -11.23
C PHE A 43 3.01 21.86 -12.19
N GLN A 44 2.47 21.69 -13.40
CA GLN A 44 2.36 22.76 -14.38
C GLN A 44 1.41 23.86 -13.89
N GLU A 45 0.28 23.50 -13.30
CA GLU A 45 -0.67 24.45 -12.70
C GLU A 45 -0.02 25.30 -11.59
N LYS A 46 0.76 24.67 -10.71
CA LYS A 46 1.37 25.35 -9.55
C LYS A 46 2.64 26.13 -9.90
N PHE A 47 3.49 25.58 -10.76
CA PHE A 47 4.85 26.09 -10.98
C PHE A 47 5.08 26.65 -12.39
N GLY A 48 4.06 26.60 -13.27
CA GLY A 48 4.12 27.06 -14.66
C GLY A 48 4.37 25.94 -15.66
N GLU A 49 3.95 26.17 -16.91
CA GLU A 49 4.05 25.19 -18.00
C GLU A 49 5.49 24.72 -18.28
N ASP A 50 6.47 25.57 -18.03
CA ASP A 50 7.90 25.30 -18.27
C ASP A 50 8.56 24.49 -17.13
N VAL A 51 7.82 24.06 -16.10
CA VAL A 51 8.38 23.23 -15.03
C VAL A 51 8.94 21.92 -15.61
N PRO A 52 10.24 21.61 -15.37
CA PRO A 52 10.87 20.40 -15.96
C PRO A 52 10.45 19.13 -15.21
N PHE A 53 9.14 18.84 -15.18
CA PHE A 53 8.56 17.75 -14.41
C PHE A 53 9.16 16.39 -14.76
N ASP A 54 9.33 16.10 -16.05
CA ASP A 54 9.81 14.77 -16.49
C ASP A 54 11.23 14.49 -15.99
N GLU A 55 12.11 15.51 -16.05
CA GLU A 55 13.46 15.42 -15.50
C GLU A 55 13.43 15.26 -13.98
N MET A 56 12.65 16.08 -13.28
CA MET A 56 12.52 16.01 -11.83
C MET A 56 11.97 14.67 -11.37
N ASN A 57 11.00 14.13 -12.09
CA ASN A 57 10.42 12.81 -11.80
C ASN A 57 11.45 11.68 -12.04
N ALA A 58 12.25 11.78 -13.09
CA ALA A 58 13.36 10.84 -13.34
C ALA A 58 14.40 10.89 -12.21
N GLU A 59 14.85 12.08 -11.81
CA GLU A 59 15.77 12.25 -10.68
C GLU A 59 15.21 11.69 -9.37
N LYS A 60 13.93 11.95 -9.07
CA LYS A 60 13.26 11.40 -7.89
C LYS A 60 13.27 9.87 -7.92
N ARG A 61 12.97 9.28 -9.07
CA ARG A 61 12.99 7.81 -9.22
C ARG A 61 14.38 7.24 -8.96
N VAL A 62 15.41 7.80 -9.60
CA VAL A 62 16.80 7.38 -9.40
C VAL A 62 17.18 7.47 -7.92
N ARG A 63 16.92 8.60 -7.27
CA ARG A 63 17.18 8.79 -5.84
C ARG A 63 16.49 7.74 -4.97
N THR A 64 15.22 7.47 -5.25
CA THR A 64 14.44 6.47 -4.49
C THR A 64 15.03 5.06 -4.68
N TYR A 65 15.37 4.68 -5.91
CA TYR A 65 16.02 3.40 -6.19
C TYR A 65 17.39 3.27 -5.52
N ASP A 66 18.22 4.32 -5.57
CA ASP A 66 19.54 4.32 -4.94
C ASP A 66 19.47 4.21 -3.43
N TYR A 67 18.49 4.90 -2.81
CA TYR A 67 18.22 4.76 -1.39
C TYR A 67 17.85 3.32 -1.04
N ILE A 68 16.87 2.75 -1.75
CA ILE A 68 16.40 1.38 -1.50
C ILE A 68 17.50 0.35 -1.74
N ARG A 69 18.30 0.54 -2.78
CA ARG A 69 19.48 -0.34 -3.05
C ARG A 69 20.51 -0.30 -1.93
N LYS A 70 20.73 0.87 -1.33
CA LYS A 70 21.75 1.08 -0.31
C LYS A 70 21.28 0.70 1.10
N TYR A 71 20.04 1.01 1.44
CA TYR A 71 19.53 0.92 2.79
C TYR A 71 18.38 -0.08 2.96
N GLY A 72 17.87 -0.64 1.86
CA GLY A 72 16.63 -1.40 1.83
C GLY A 72 15.38 -0.51 1.82
N ILE A 73 14.23 -1.10 1.45
CA ILE A 73 12.96 -0.39 1.55
C ILE A 73 12.48 -0.42 3.00
N PRO A 74 12.12 0.73 3.59
CA PRO A 74 11.53 0.74 4.93
C PRO A 74 10.21 -0.02 4.97
N VAL A 75 9.96 -0.77 6.02
CA VAL A 75 8.70 -1.47 6.25
C VAL A 75 7.84 -0.71 7.26
N LYS A 76 6.53 -0.80 7.11
CA LYS A 76 5.57 -0.20 8.04
C LYS A 76 5.68 -0.83 9.43
N LYS A 77 5.46 0.00 10.47
CA LYS A 77 5.48 -0.41 11.87
C LYS A 77 4.53 -1.60 12.11
N GLY A 78 5.04 -2.64 12.74
CA GLY A 78 4.28 -3.85 13.08
C GLY A 78 4.17 -4.88 11.96
N LEU A 79 4.77 -4.64 10.76
CA LEU A 79 4.65 -5.58 9.64
C LEU A 79 5.27 -6.94 9.97
N LYS A 80 6.51 -6.96 10.45
CA LYS A 80 7.22 -8.21 10.72
C LYS A 80 6.58 -8.99 11.87
N GLU A 81 6.16 -8.28 12.88
CA GLU A 81 5.45 -8.82 14.05
C GLU A 81 4.12 -9.46 13.62
N LEU A 82 3.34 -8.75 12.80
CA LEU A 82 2.08 -9.27 12.29
C LEU A 82 2.30 -10.50 11.40
N LEU A 83 3.26 -10.48 10.48
CA LEU A 83 3.56 -11.64 9.64
C LEU A 83 4.01 -12.85 10.46
N ALA A 84 4.85 -12.64 11.49
CA ALA A 84 5.24 -13.71 12.41
C ALA A 84 4.06 -14.26 13.19
N TYR A 85 3.15 -13.38 13.66
CA TYR A 85 1.92 -13.78 14.33
C TYR A 85 1.02 -14.65 13.43
N LEU A 86 0.75 -14.17 12.20
CA LEU A 86 -0.08 -14.92 11.24
C LEU A 86 0.53 -16.29 10.92
N TYR A 87 1.84 -16.34 10.72
CA TYR A 87 2.56 -17.59 10.46
C TYR A 87 2.45 -18.58 11.62
N ALA A 88 2.67 -18.12 12.86
CA ALA A 88 2.60 -18.93 14.06
C ALA A 88 1.18 -19.50 14.30
N HIS A 89 0.14 -18.81 13.85
CA HIS A 89 -1.26 -19.23 13.97
C HIS A 89 -1.80 -19.93 12.71
N ASN A 90 -0.94 -20.27 11.74
CA ASN A 90 -1.31 -20.89 10.45
C ASN A 90 -2.36 -20.08 9.66
N ILE A 91 -2.39 -18.76 9.80
CA ILE A 91 -3.26 -17.88 9.04
C ILE A 91 -2.57 -17.55 7.70
N PRO A 92 -3.13 -18.00 6.56
CA PRO A 92 -2.49 -17.76 5.28
C PRO A 92 -2.52 -16.28 4.90
N ALA A 93 -1.42 -15.79 4.35
CA ALA A 93 -1.30 -14.43 3.85
C ALA A 93 -0.99 -14.41 2.36
N ALA A 94 -1.52 -13.41 1.66
CA ALA A 94 -1.23 -13.12 0.25
C ALA A 94 -0.93 -11.63 0.06
N VAL A 95 -0.15 -11.31 -0.97
CA VAL A 95 0.05 -9.94 -1.44
C VAL A 95 -0.91 -9.65 -2.58
N ALA A 96 -1.65 -8.53 -2.52
CA ALA A 96 -2.49 -8.03 -3.60
C ALA A 96 -2.16 -6.54 -3.83
N THR A 97 -1.43 -6.24 -4.92
CA THR A 97 -0.85 -4.91 -5.16
C THR A 97 -1.03 -4.42 -6.58
N SER A 98 -1.22 -3.12 -6.74
CA SER A 98 -1.19 -2.45 -8.06
C SER A 98 0.23 -2.19 -8.57
N SER A 99 1.25 -2.43 -7.76
CA SER A 99 2.66 -2.33 -8.16
C SER A 99 3.04 -3.48 -9.10
N SER A 100 4.09 -3.27 -9.91
CA SER A 100 4.60 -4.33 -10.80
C SER A 100 5.16 -5.52 -10.01
N ARG A 101 5.14 -6.69 -10.65
CA ARG A 101 5.73 -7.92 -10.10
C ARG A 101 7.18 -7.71 -9.68
N GLU A 102 8.01 -7.21 -10.60
CA GLU A 102 9.44 -7.02 -10.37
C GLU A 102 9.73 -6.17 -9.13
N TRP A 103 9.04 -5.03 -9.01
CA TRP A 103 9.14 -4.15 -7.85
C TRP A 103 8.74 -4.85 -6.56
N THR A 104 7.61 -5.55 -6.58
CA THR A 104 7.08 -6.22 -5.39
C THR A 104 7.96 -7.36 -4.94
N GLU A 105 8.33 -8.28 -5.85
CA GLU A 105 9.17 -9.45 -5.52
C GLU A 105 10.56 -9.02 -5.04
N GLY A 106 11.15 -8.00 -5.68
CA GLY A 106 12.44 -7.43 -5.24
C GLY A 106 12.39 -6.91 -3.81
N ASN A 107 11.33 -6.19 -3.44
CA ASN A 107 11.18 -5.65 -2.08
C ASN A 107 10.82 -6.73 -1.06
N LEU A 108 9.98 -7.70 -1.38
CA LEU A 108 9.68 -8.83 -0.50
C LEU A 108 10.94 -9.64 -0.19
N SER A 109 11.77 -9.89 -1.21
CA SER A 109 13.04 -10.62 -1.05
C SER A 109 14.04 -9.83 -0.22
N SER A 110 14.28 -8.56 -0.56
CA SER A 110 15.27 -7.71 0.13
C SER A 110 14.96 -7.46 1.60
N THR A 111 13.67 -7.49 1.97
CA THR A 111 13.22 -7.34 3.36
C THR A 111 13.12 -8.65 4.12
N GLY A 112 13.31 -9.79 3.44
CA GLY A 112 13.26 -11.12 4.02
C GLY A 112 11.86 -11.59 4.42
N ILE A 113 10.80 -10.99 3.85
CA ILE A 113 9.42 -11.31 4.21
C ILE A 113 8.68 -12.16 3.15
N ALA A 114 9.30 -12.46 2.02
CA ALA A 114 8.66 -13.21 0.93
C ALA A 114 8.09 -14.57 1.40
N GLY A 115 8.78 -15.28 2.29
CA GLY A 115 8.38 -16.59 2.79
C GLY A 115 7.12 -16.62 3.68
N TYR A 116 6.62 -15.47 4.10
CA TYR A 116 5.36 -15.38 4.86
C TYR A 116 4.11 -15.43 3.97
N PHE A 117 4.25 -15.19 2.67
CA PHE A 117 3.13 -15.13 1.75
C PHE A 117 3.02 -16.40 0.91
N ARG A 118 1.82 -16.98 0.84
CA ARG A 118 1.56 -18.14 -0.02
C ARG A 118 1.56 -17.79 -1.50
N LEU A 119 1.14 -16.58 -1.85
CA LEU A 119 1.06 -16.09 -3.23
C LEU A 119 1.05 -14.57 -3.30
N SER A 120 1.26 -14.06 -4.50
CA SER A 120 1.13 -12.63 -4.81
C SER A 120 0.25 -12.46 -6.06
N VAL A 121 -0.61 -11.43 -6.03
CA VAL A 121 -1.44 -10.97 -7.16
C VAL A 121 -1.06 -9.55 -7.48
N TYR A 122 -0.81 -9.28 -8.77
CA TYR A 122 -0.33 -7.99 -9.28
C TYR A 122 -1.40 -7.32 -10.14
N GLY A 123 -1.33 -6.00 -10.29
CA GLY A 123 -2.28 -5.23 -11.08
C GLY A 123 -2.43 -5.71 -12.53
N GLU A 124 -1.34 -6.21 -13.13
CA GLU A 124 -1.33 -6.78 -14.48
C GLU A 124 -2.10 -8.11 -14.63
N MET A 125 -2.50 -8.73 -13.53
CA MET A 125 -3.25 -10.00 -13.52
C MET A 125 -4.76 -9.80 -13.54
N VAL A 126 -5.24 -8.57 -13.47
CA VAL A 126 -6.66 -8.21 -13.42
C VAL A 126 -6.99 -7.16 -14.49
N SER A 127 -8.23 -7.15 -14.94
CA SER A 127 -8.68 -6.21 -15.98
C SER A 127 -9.11 -4.85 -15.42
N ARG A 128 -9.55 -4.80 -14.15
CA ARG A 128 -10.00 -3.58 -13.48
C ARG A 128 -9.17 -3.36 -12.22
N GLY A 129 -8.54 -2.19 -12.12
CA GLY A 129 -7.81 -1.77 -10.93
C GLY A 129 -8.73 -1.29 -9.81
N LYS A 130 -8.18 -1.12 -8.61
CA LYS A 130 -8.85 -0.51 -7.45
C LYS A 130 -9.46 0.85 -7.87
N PRO A 131 -10.72 1.16 -7.54
CA PRO A 131 -11.55 0.55 -6.47
C PRO A 131 -12.38 -0.67 -6.91
N ALA A 132 -12.16 -1.27 -8.10
CA ALA A 132 -12.75 -2.56 -8.40
C ALA A 132 -12.11 -3.65 -7.52
N PRO A 133 -12.91 -4.65 -7.05
CA PRO A 133 -12.43 -5.67 -6.10
C PRO A 133 -11.60 -6.78 -6.73
N ASP A 134 -11.42 -6.77 -8.05
CA ASP A 134 -10.91 -7.87 -8.87
C ASP A 134 -9.59 -8.46 -8.31
N ILE A 135 -8.67 -7.61 -7.86
CA ILE A 135 -7.37 -8.05 -7.34
C ILE A 135 -7.50 -8.84 -6.03
N PHE A 136 -8.42 -8.43 -5.15
CA PHE A 136 -8.67 -9.12 -3.89
C PHE A 136 -9.48 -10.40 -4.11
N LEU A 137 -10.46 -10.37 -5.03
CA LEU A 137 -11.22 -11.56 -5.41
C LEU A 137 -10.31 -12.63 -6.00
N LEU A 138 -9.38 -12.27 -6.89
CA LEU A 138 -8.39 -13.19 -7.44
C LEU A 138 -7.45 -13.74 -6.37
N ALA A 139 -7.06 -12.93 -5.39
CA ALA A 139 -6.22 -13.39 -4.28
C ALA A 139 -6.96 -14.39 -3.39
N ALA A 140 -8.22 -14.12 -3.04
CA ALA A 140 -9.06 -15.01 -2.26
C ALA A 140 -9.32 -16.34 -3.00
N GLU A 141 -9.67 -16.30 -4.29
CA GLU A 141 -9.83 -17.49 -5.14
C GLU A 141 -8.56 -18.36 -5.13
N LYS A 142 -7.38 -17.75 -5.32
CA LYS A 142 -6.11 -18.49 -5.31
C LYS A 142 -5.72 -19.05 -3.93
N LEU A 143 -6.18 -18.44 -2.85
CA LEU A 143 -6.06 -18.98 -1.49
C LEU A 143 -7.06 -20.08 -1.21
N GLY A 144 -8.12 -20.25 -2.02
CA GLY A 144 -9.22 -21.16 -1.79
C GLY A 144 -10.21 -20.66 -0.74
N GLU A 145 -10.27 -19.35 -0.52
CA GLU A 145 -11.08 -18.72 0.52
C GLU A 145 -12.21 -17.88 -0.08
N LYS A 146 -13.29 -17.68 0.69
CA LYS A 146 -14.35 -16.76 0.34
C LYS A 146 -14.02 -15.36 0.82
N PRO A 147 -14.48 -14.28 0.11
CA PRO A 147 -14.22 -12.89 0.49
C PRO A 147 -14.59 -12.57 1.95
N GLU A 148 -15.73 -13.05 2.42
CA GLU A 148 -16.22 -12.82 3.80
C GLU A 148 -15.31 -13.44 4.87
N ASN A 149 -14.48 -14.41 4.52
CA ASN A 149 -13.50 -15.03 5.42
C ASN A 149 -12.10 -14.42 5.30
N CYS A 150 -11.94 -13.42 4.43
CA CYS A 150 -10.65 -12.80 4.19
C CYS A 150 -10.59 -11.41 4.80
N LEU A 151 -9.47 -11.13 5.47
CA LEU A 151 -9.12 -9.81 5.96
C LEU A 151 -8.25 -9.09 4.92
N VAL A 152 -8.67 -7.89 4.54
CA VAL A 152 -7.87 -6.98 3.71
C VAL A 152 -7.28 -5.88 4.58
N LEU A 153 -5.96 -5.77 4.59
CA LEU A 153 -5.21 -4.68 5.24
C LEU A 153 -4.72 -3.70 4.17
N GLU A 154 -5.19 -2.47 4.21
CA GLU A 154 -4.98 -1.52 3.13
C GLU A 154 -4.75 -0.10 3.69
N ASP A 155 -3.97 0.73 2.99
CA ASP A 155 -3.65 2.10 3.38
C ASP A 155 -4.29 3.16 2.47
N SER A 156 -4.66 2.79 1.25
CA SER A 156 -5.25 3.71 0.27
C SER A 156 -6.78 3.76 0.32
N LEU A 157 -7.36 4.88 -0.10
CA LEU A 157 -8.81 5.03 -0.17
C LEU A 157 -9.42 4.03 -1.15
N GLN A 158 -8.88 3.97 -2.39
CA GLN A 158 -9.38 3.09 -3.44
C GLN A 158 -9.23 1.60 -3.07
N GLY A 159 -8.16 1.23 -2.36
CA GLY A 159 -7.96 -0.14 -1.92
C GLY A 159 -8.97 -0.56 -0.85
N ASN A 160 -9.28 0.34 0.09
CA ASN A 160 -10.31 0.09 1.09
C ASN A 160 -11.73 0.03 0.46
N GLU A 161 -12.02 0.90 -0.52
CA GLU A 161 -13.25 0.80 -1.30
C GLU A 161 -13.34 -0.54 -2.06
N ALA A 162 -12.23 -1.00 -2.65
CA ALA A 162 -12.18 -2.30 -3.31
C ALA A 162 -12.47 -3.47 -2.34
N ALA A 163 -11.98 -3.39 -1.10
CA ALA A 163 -12.28 -4.40 -0.08
C ALA A 163 -13.78 -4.41 0.27
N ILE A 164 -14.38 -3.25 0.47
CA ILE A 164 -15.82 -3.11 0.73
C ILE A 164 -16.63 -3.65 -0.46
N ASN A 165 -16.30 -3.22 -1.69
CA ASN A 165 -16.99 -3.62 -2.90
C ASN A 165 -16.91 -5.14 -3.18
N GLY A 166 -15.87 -5.80 -2.68
CA GLY A 166 -15.67 -7.24 -2.80
C GLY A 166 -16.27 -8.07 -1.65
N GLY A 167 -16.85 -7.45 -0.63
CA GLY A 167 -17.42 -8.14 0.52
C GLY A 167 -16.37 -8.68 1.50
N PHE A 168 -15.19 -8.08 1.54
CA PHE A 168 -14.10 -8.46 2.45
C PHE A 168 -14.23 -7.80 3.81
N VAL A 169 -13.63 -8.39 4.83
CA VAL A 169 -13.41 -7.71 6.13
C VAL A 169 -12.26 -6.72 5.94
N GLY A 170 -12.57 -5.44 5.80
CA GLY A 170 -11.58 -4.39 5.53
C GLY A 170 -11.07 -3.73 6.81
N ILE A 171 -9.76 -3.59 6.95
CA ILE A 171 -9.11 -2.76 7.97
C ILE A 171 -8.19 -1.77 7.28
N MET A 172 -8.46 -0.49 7.48
CA MET A 172 -7.55 0.55 7.02
C MET A 172 -6.43 0.78 8.03
N VAL A 173 -5.19 0.76 7.55
CA VAL A 173 -4.01 1.23 8.29
C VAL A 173 -3.47 2.44 7.54
N PRO A 174 -3.98 3.65 7.84
CA PRO A 174 -3.66 4.84 7.07
C PRO A 174 -2.16 5.12 7.04
N ASP A 175 -1.66 5.52 5.88
CA ASP A 175 -0.31 6.08 5.77
C ASP A 175 -0.39 7.61 5.87
N LEU A 176 -0.47 8.26 4.72
CA LEU A 176 -0.44 9.73 4.62
C LEU A 176 -1.83 10.31 4.35
N THR A 177 -2.81 9.46 3.98
CA THR A 177 -4.18 9.88 3.68
C THR A 177 -5.14 9.36 4.74
N PRO A 178 -5.85 10.23 5.47
CA PRO A 178 -6.81 9.80 6.48
C PRO A 178 -8.04 9.15 5.83
N PRO A 179 -8.76 8.27 6.57
CA PRO A 179 -10.00 7.68 6.09
C PRO A 179 -11.10 8.72 5.91
N THR A 180 -11.92 8.55 4.88
CA THR A 180 -13.17 9.31 4.70
C THR A 180 -14.22 8.85 5.70
N GLU A 181 -15.28 9.64 5.90
CA GLU A 181 -16.42 9.23 6.75
C GLU A 181 -17.09 7.95 6.22
N TYR A 182 -17.19 7.81 4.89
CA TYR A 182 -17.69 6.59 4.25
C TYR A 182 -16.87 5.35 4.67
N LEU A 183 -15.55 5.44 4.60
CA LEU A 183 -14.67 4.32 4.98
C LEU A 183 -14.77 4.00 6.49
N LYS A 184 -14.83 5.02 7.35
CA LYS A 184 -14.99 4.81 8.80
C LYS A 184 -16.28 4.05 9.16
N GLN A 185 -17.36 4.25 8.38
CA GLN A 185 -18.65 3.61 8.60
C GLN A 185 -18.74 2.20 8.01
N ASN A 186 -17.96 1.87 6.98
CA ASN A 186 -18.10 0.63 6.22
C ASN A 186 -16.93 -0.36 6.41
N LEU A 187 -15.83 0.07 7.02
CA LEU A 187 -14.73 -0.81 7.37
C LEU A 187 -14.94 -1.44 8.75
N PHE A 188 -14.36 -2.61 8.94
CA PHE A 188 -14.35 -3.28 10.24
C PHE A 188 -13.61 -2.45 11.29
N ALA A 189 -12.47 -1.87 10.92
CA ALA A 189 -11.68 -1.01 11.80
C ALA A 189 -10.76 -0.06 11.01
N VAL A 190 -10.33 1.00 11.70
CA VAL A 190 -9.19 1.83 11.31
C VAL A 190 -8.14 1.69 12.42
N CYS A 191 -6.96 1.20 12.06
CA CYS A 191 -5.85 0.96 12.98
C CYS A 191 -4.74 1.98 12.73
N SER A 192 -3.99 2.35 13.77
CA SER A 192 -2.85 3.29 13.64
C SER A 192 -1.58 2.61 13.15
N SER A 193 -1.50 1.28 13.29
CA SER A 193 -0.37 0.47 12.88
C SER A 193 -0.80 -0.97 12.61
N LEU A 194 0.07 -1.75 11.95
CA LEU A 194 -0.15 -3.18 11.76
C LEU A 194 -0.06 -3.97 13.08
N SER A 195 0.59 -3.42 14.12
CA SER A 195 0.60 -4.03 15.46
C SER A 195 -0.80 -4.06 16.09
N ASP A 196 -1.65 -3.05 15.80
CA ASP A 196 -3.00 -2.98 16.37
C ASP A 196 -3.88 -4.11 15.83
N VAL A 197 -3.59 -4.63 14.63
CA VAL A 197 -4.29 -5.79 14.05
C VAL A 197 -4.05 -7.05 14.89
N ILE A 198 -2.83 -7.23 15.44
CA ILE A 198 -2.54 -8.35 16.35
C ILE A 198 -3.45 -8.28 17.58
N THR A 199 -3.61 -7.08 18.15
CA THR A 199 -4.49 -6.87 19.30
C THR A 199 -5.96 -7.23 18.99
N LEU A 200 -6.42 -6.99 17.74
CA LEU A 200 -7.78 -7.38 17.34
C LEU A 200 -7.96 -8.90 17.33
N PHE A 201 -6.94 -9.67 16.95
CA PHE A 201 -6.95 -11.14 17.05
C PHE A 201 -6.92 -11.60 18.51
N GLU A 202 -5.99 -11.06 19.31
CA GLU A 202 -5.79 -11.48 20.71
C GLU A 202 -7.01 -11.16 21.59
N THR A 203 -7.74 -10.10 21.30
CA THR A 203 -8.96 -9.71 22.02
C THR A 203 -10.23 -10.40 21.51
N GLY A 204 -10.10 -11.31 20.52
CA GLY A 204 -11.22 -12.03 19.94
C GLY A 204 -12.18 -11.17 19.11
N ARG A 205 -11.78 -9.98 18.71
CA ARG A 205 -12.55 -9.14 17.78
C ARG A 205 -12.44 -9.62 16.33
N LEU A 206 -11.33 -10.29 15.99
CA LEU A 206 -11.15 -11.04 14.75
C LEU A 206 -11.01 -12.51 15.10
N TYR A 207 -11.79 -13.37 14.44
CA TYR A 207 -11.70 -14.81 14.58
C TYR A 207 -11.16 -15.42 13.28
N CYS A 208 -10.21 -16.37 13.43
CA CYS A 208 -9.90 -17.31 12.37
C CYS A 208 -10.34 -18.68 12.86
N GLU A 209 -11.32 -19.29 12.22
CA GLU A 209 -11.59 -20.71 12.45
C GLU A 209 -10.38 -21.50 11.92
N ASN A 210 -9.64 -22.11 12.83
CA ASN A 210 -8.58 -23.06 12.46
C ASN A 210 -9.24 -24.27 11.80
N THR A 211 -9.48 -24.21 10.49
CA THR A 211 -9.72 -25.41 9.70
C THR A 211 -8.39 -26.14 9.58
N ALA A 212 -8.06 -26.93 10.60
CA ALA A 212 -7.08 -28.00 10.47
C ALA A 212 -7.53 -28.93 9.31
N ARG A 213 -6.89 -28.79 8.16
CA ARG A 213 -6.92 -29.75 7.07
C ARG A 213 -5.50 -30.13 6.68
#